data_136603a33b8333070abc026a36ccf5cb
#
_entry.id   136603a33b8333070abc026a36ccf5cb
#
_cell.length_a   1.000
_cell.length_b   1.000
_cell.length_c   1.000
_cell.angle_alpha   90.00
_cell.angle_beta   90.00
_cell.angle_gamma   90.00
#
_symmetry.space_group_name_H-M   'P 1'
#
loop_
_entity.id
_entity.type
_entity.pdbx_description
1 polymer ?
#
loop_
_entity_poly.entity_id
_entity_poly.type
_entity_poly.pdbx_seq_one_letter_code
_entity_poly.pdbx_strand_id
1 'polypeptide(L)'
;AGKGIGKPQAKASAMMEGFERYSAEKQKIDNDNIIIGTFEDMSNPVDFESLVLPQSVDIESLKGLELEWSKMTDIVSEEEFDVPINLIYHPYIPRNKNITSFVKGNTNGLASGNVLEEAVLHGIFEVVERDAWSIFEETKKNQKEIDLDTIESEDINNILNKFENESVDINLLDITADVEIPTIAASSDDTLLKDAALLTLGVGTHLNPEIAVLRALTE
;
A
#
# COMPACT_ATOMS: atom_id res chain seq x y z
N ALA A 1 -2.42 -13.32 -0.83
CA ALA A 1 -3.67 -14.09 -0.71
C ALA A 1 -4.83 -13.28 -1.28
N GLY A 2 -5.79 -13.91 -1.97
CA GLY A 2 -6.94 -13.19 -2.53
C GLY A 2 -8.03 -12.95 -1.49
N LYS A 3 -8.60 -11.76 -1.51
CA LYS A 3 -9.65 -11.28 -0.61
C LYS A 3 -10.96 -11.10 -1.37
N GLY A 4 -12.10 -11.27 -0.68
CA GLY A 4 -13.41 -11.00 -1.28
C GLY A 4 -14.56 -11.72 -0.58
N ILE A 5 -15.78 -11.19 -0.77
CA ILE A 5 -17.01 -11.71 -0.17
C ILE A 5 -17.33 -13.14 -0.67
N GLY A 6 -16.90 -13.47 -1.87
CA GLY A 6 -17.14 -14.77 -2.49
C GLY A 6 -15.93 -15.36 -3.22
N LYS A 7 -15.95 -16.67 -3.45
CA LYS A 7 -14.85 -17.40 -4.12
C LYS A 7 -14.40 -16.79 -5.47
N PRO A 8 -15.30 -16.34 -6.38
CA PRO A 8 -14.86 -15.72 -7.64
C PRO A 8 -14.04 -14.44 -7.41
N GLN A 9 -14.49 -13.57 -6.50
CA GLN A 9 -13.79 -12.31 -6.17
C GLN A 9 -12.44 -12.60 -5.49
N ALA A 10 -12.40 -13.49 -4.51
CA ALA A 10 -11.15 -13.88 -3.85
C ALA A 10 -10.15 -14.49 -4.85
N LYS A 11 -10.62 -15.29 -5.81
CA LYS A 11 -9.77 -15.84 -6.88
C LYS A 11 -9.24 -14.75 -7.80
N ALA A 12 -10.07 -13.80 -8.22
CA ALA A 12 -9.66 -12.67 -9.05
C ALA A 12 -8.63 -11.82 -8.32
N SER A 13 -8.86 -11.48 -7.05
CA SER A 13 -7.92 -10.74 -6.20
C SER A 13 -6.56 -11.45 -6.09
N ALA A 14 -6.54 -12.77 -5.85
CA ALA A 14 -5.30 -13.54 -5.79
C ALA A 14 -4.53 -13.53 -7.12
N MET A 15 -5.24 -13.60 -8.24
CA MET A 15 -4.62 -13.54 -9.57
C MET A 15 -4.04 -12.14 -9.85
N MET A 16 -4.78 -11.09 -9.51
CA MET A 16 -4.33 -9.71 -9.70
C MET A 16 -3.12 -9.39 -8.83
N GLU A 17 -3.07 -9.87 -7.58
CA GLU A 17 -1.85 -9.77 -6.75
C GLU A 17 -0.65 -10.49 -7.41
N GLY A 18 -0.88 -11.64 -8.03
CA GLY A 18 0.17 -12.33 -8.79
C GLY A 18 0.70 -11.51 -9.97
N PHE A 19 -0.17 -10.84 -10.73
CA PHE A 19 0.24 -9.94 -11.81
C PHE A 19 0.97 -8.70 -11.27
N GLU A 20 0.49 -8.12 -10.19
CA GLU A 20 1.11 -7.00 -9.50
C GLU A 20 2.56 -7.33 -9.11
N ARG A 21 2.76 -8.43 -8.38
CA ARG A 21 4.09 -8.87 -7.95
C ARG A 21 5.02 -9.16 -9.13
N TYR A 22 4.53 -9.84 -10.15
CA TYR A 22 5.31 -10.12 -11.35
C TYR A 22 5.72 -8.83 -12.09
N SER A 23 4.81 -7.87 -12.20
CA SER A 23 5.08 -6.58 -12.87
C SER A 23 6.01 -5.68 -12.06
N ALA A 24 6.04 -5.84 -10.73
CA ALA A 24 6.95 -5.11 -9.86
C ALA A 24 8.42 -5.57 -10.00
N GLU A 25 8.63 -6.79 -10.49
CA GLU A 25 10.00 -7.28 -10.71
C GLU A 25 10.63 -6.63 -11.94
N LYS A 26 11.91 -6.27 -11.82
CA LYS A 26 12.69 -5.77 -12.96
C LYS A 26 12.80 -6.82 -14.05
N GLN A 27 12.18 -6.58 -15.18
CA GLN A 27 12.24 -7.48 -16.34
C GLN A 27 13.52 -7.26 -17.15
N LYS A 28 13.92 -8.24 -17.99
CA LYS A 28 15.13 -8.11 -18.81
C LYS A 28 15.06 -6.95 -19.79
N ILE A 29 13.87 -6.65 -20.32
CA ILE A 29 13.64 -5.55 -21.25
C ILE A 29 13.88 -4.18 -20.61
N ASP A 30 13.69 -4.06 -19.30
CA ASP A 30 13.89 -2.79 -18.58
C ASP A 30 15.36 -2.38 -18.53
N ASN A 31 16.27 -3.33 -18.70
CA ASN A 31 17.70 -3.07 -18.65
C ASN A 31 18.20 -2.05 -19.67
N ASP A 32 17.54 -1.93 -20.80
CA ASP A 32 17.94 -1.00 -21.88
C ASP A 32 17.61 0.45 -21.55
N ASN A 33 16.69 0.67 -20.60
CA ASN A 33 16.20 1.99 -20.18
C ASN A 33 16.81 2.45 -18.84
N ILE A 34 17.70 1.65 -18.23
CA ILE A 34 18.33 1.99 -16.96
C ILE A 34 19.65 2.70 -17.17
N ILE A 35 19.77 3.89 -16.60
CA ILE A 35 20.98 4.71 -16.59
C ILE A 35 21.68 4.50 -15.24
N ILE A 36 23.01 4.45 -15.25
CA ILE A 36 23.84 4.42 -14.02
C ILE A 36 24.55 5.76 -13.94
N GLY A 37 24.44 6.43 -12.81
CA GLY A 37 25.09 7.72 -12.57
C GLY A 37 24.74 8.29 -11.20
N THR A 38 25.31 9.44 -10.91
CA THR A 38 24.99 10.24 -9.73
C THR A 38 23.77 11.14 -9.99
N PHE A 39 23.29 11.83 -8.97
CA PHE A 39 22.19 12.79 -9.10
C PHE A 39 22.49 13.88 -10.16
N GLU A 40 23.72 14.38 -10.23
CA GLU A 40 24.13 15.44 -11.17
C GLU A 40 24.24 14.95 -12.63
N ASP A 41 24.33 13.64 -12.85
CA ASP A 41 24.37 13.07 -14.19
C ASP A 41 22.98 12.96 -14.83
N MET A 42 21.92 13.13 -14.05
CA MET A 42 20.53 12.99 -14.50
C MET A 42 19.99 14.30 -15.09
N SER A 43 19.11 14.18 -16.07
CA SER A 43 18.56 15.35 -16.78
C SER A 43 17.45 16.05 -15.99
N ASN A 44 16.64 15.28 -15.27
CA ASN A 44 15.53 15.76 -14.43
C ASN A 44 15.34 14.81 -13.25
N PRO A 45 16.28 14.75 -12.28
CA PRO A 45 16.17 13.83 -11.16
C PRO A 45 15.05 14.22 -10.22
N VAL A 46 14.34 13.22 -9.67
CA VAL A 46 13.38 13.46 -8.60
C VAL A 46 14.08 14.11 -7.41
N ASP A 47 13.47 15.14 -6.85
CA ASP A 47 14.01 15.80 -5.66
C ASP A 47 13.98 14.86 -4.45
N PHE A 48 15.15 14.52 -3.92
CA PHE A 48 15.26 13.64 -2.76
C PHE A 48 14.67 14.25 -1.47
N GLU A 49 14.53 15.57 -1.39
CA GLU A 49 13.87 16.24 -0.26
C GLU A 49 12.35 16.00 -0.28
N SER A 50 11.77 15.72 -1.44
CA SER A 50 10.35 15.38 -1.58
C SER A 50 10.03 13.94 -1.19
N LEU A 51 11.06 13.08 -1.01
CA LEU A 51 10.88 11.67 -0.69
C LEU A 51 10.87 11.43 0.82
N VAL A 52 10.06 10.47 1.26
CA VAL A 52 10.09 9.99 2.65
C VAL A 52 11.25 9.01 2.80
N LEU A 53 12.39 9.52 3.24
CA LEU A 53 13.60 8.73 3.44
C LEU A 53 13.81 8.40 4.93
N PRO A 54 14.49 7.27 5.24
CA PRO A 54 14.89 6.98 6.61
C PRO A 54 15.78 8.09 7.17
N GLN A 55 15.62 8.43 8.44
CA GLN A 55 16.41 9.50 9.11
C GLN A 55 17.93 9.27 9.06
N SER A 56 18.38 8.04 8.84
CA SER A 56 19.79 7.69 8.69
C SER A 56 20.37 8.01 7.32
N VAL A 57 19.55 8.41 6.34
CA VAL A 57 19.99 8.77 5.01
C VAL A 57 20.35 10.25 4.97
N ASP A 58 21.62 10.54 4.68
CA ASP A 58 22.08 11.89 4.40
C ASP A 58 21.94 12.19 2.91
N ILE A 59 21.08 13.16 2.59
CA ILE A 59 20.70 13.50 1.20
C ILE A 59 21.92 13.98 0.38
N GLU A 60 22.79 14.76 0.98
CA GLU A 60 23.98 15.25 0.25
C GLU A 60 24.94 14.11 -0.09
N SER A 61 25.13 13.18 0.84
CA SER A 61 25.90 11.96 0.56
C SER A 61 25.21 11.10 -0.48
N LEU A 62 23.88 11.01 -0.46
CA LEU A 62 23.09 10.23 -1.41
C LEU A 62 23.22 10.75 -2.84
N LYS A 63 23.22 12.08 -3.04
CA LYS A 63 23.40 12.72 -4.34
C LYS A 63 24.72 12.34 -5.01
N GLY A 64 25.78 12.08 -4.22
CA GLY A 64 27.11 11.68 -4.69
C GLY A 64 27.26 10.19 -5.02
N LEU A 65 26.26 9.36 -4.75
CA LEU A 65 26.32 7.91 -5.00
C LEU A 65 25.95 7.57 -6.45
N GLU A 66 26.63 6.56 -7.02
CA GLU A 66 26.15 5.91 -8.24
C GLU A 66 24.89 5.10 -7.95
N LEU A 67 23.80 5.45 -8.62
CA LEU A 67 22.50 4.77 -8.53
C LEU A 67 22.09 4.27 -9.93
N GLU A 68 21.17 3.36 -9.96
CA GLU A 68 20.43 2.98 -11.16
C GLU A 68 19.18 3.83 -11.28
N TRP A 69 18.94 4.45 -12.44
CA TRP A 69 17.84 5.37 -12.68
C TRP A 69 16.98 4.90 -13.85
N SER A 70 15.71 5.21 -13.80
CA SER A 70 14.79 5.05 -14.93
C SER A 70 13.84 6.25 -15.02
N LYS A 71 13.35 6.51 -16.23
CA LYS A 71 12.37 7.58 -16.46
C LYS A 71 10.99 7.15 -15.99
N MET A 72 10.34 8.02 -15.23
CA MET A 72 8.97 7.89 -14.77
C MET A 72 8.18 9.14 -15.14
N THR A 73 6.91 8.99 -15.41
CA THR A 73 6.02 10.10 -15.73
C THR A 73 5.20 10.47 -14.50
N ASP A 74 5.26 11.73 -14.11
CA ASP A 74 4.32 12.28 -13.13
C ASP A 74 2.92 12.30 -13.74
N ILE A 75 1.95 11.70 -13.04
CA ILE A 75 0.59 11.52 -13.56
C ILE A 75 -0.25 12.81 -13.58
N VAL A 76 0.20 13.86 -12.90
CA VAL A 76 -0.51 15.15 -12.82
C VAL A 76 0.07 16.16 -13.79
N SER A 77 1.41 16.31 -13.82
CA SER A 77 2.09 17.26 -14.69
C SER A 77 2.39 16.70 -16.09
N GLU A 78 2.34 15.38 -16.25
CA GLU A 78 2.79 14.64 -17.44
C GLU A 78 4.29 14.83 -17.76
N GLU A 79 5.07 15.34 -16.81
CA GLU A 79 6.51 15.52 -16.95
C GLU A 79 7.26 14.22 -16.63
N GLU A 80 8.39 14.01 -17.34
CA GLU A 80 9.28 12.89 -17.08
C GLU A 80 10.34 13.25 -16.04
N PHE A 81 10.50 12.39 -15.04
CA PHE A 81 11.54 12.46 -14.03
C PHE A 81 12.47 11.25 -14.09
N ASP A 82 13.74 11.47 -13.80
CA ASP A 82 14.69 10.39 -13.56
C ASP A 82 14.53 9.95 -12.09
N VAL A 83 14.12 8.70 -11.86
CA VAL A 83 13.82 8.16 -10.53
C VAL A 83 14.73 6.97 -10.22
N PRO A 84 15.34 6.89 -9.02
CA PRO A 84 16.13 5.72 -8.63
C PRO A 84 15.29 4.45 -8.64
N ILE A 85 15.74 3.42 -9.34
CA ILE A 85 14.94 2.21 -9.57
C ILE A 85 14.73 1.35 -8.32
N ASN A 86 15.48 1.57 -7.27
CA ASN A 86 15.23 0.93 -5.98
C ASN A 86 13.96 1.45 -5.26
N LEU A 87 13.38 2.55 -5.76
CA LEU A 87 12.06 3.06 -5.34
C LEU A 87 10.91 2.49 -6.18
N ILE A 88 11.23 1.85 -7.32
CA ILE A 88 10.26 1.43 -8.33
C ILE A 88 10.06 -0.09 -8.30
N TYR A 89 11.16 -0.84 -8.37
CA TYR A 89 11.11 -2.30 -8.49
C TYR A 89 11.17 -3.00 -7.14
N HIS A 90 10.39 -4.07 -7.01
CA HIS A 90 10.40 -4.92 -5.83
C HIS A 90 10.30 -6.41 -6.22
N PRO A 91 11.27 -7.28 -5.81
CA PRO A 91 12.50 -6.92 -5.11
C PRO A 91 13.50 -6.18 -6.01
N TYR A 92 14.21 -5.21 -5.43
CA TYR A 92 15.31 -4.55 -6.12
C TYR A 92 16.63 -5.32 -5.91
N ILE A 93 17.27 -5.66 -7.02
CA ILE A 93 18.60 -6.28 -7.03
C ILE A 93 19.50 -5.44 -7.97
N PRO A 94 20.53 -4.75 -7.42
CA PRO A 94 21.40 -3.92 -8.23
C PRO A 94 22.20 -4.75 -9.25
N ARG A 95 22.55 -4.17 -10.39
CA ARG A 95 23.31 -4.83 -11.46
C ARG A 95 24.72 -5.21 -11.03
N ASN A 96 25.33 -4.45 -10.14
CA ASN A 96 26.63 -4.73 -9.61
C ASN A 96 26.71 -4.35 -8.10
N LYS A 97 27.72 -4.85 -7.43
CA LYS A 97 27.92 -4.68 -5.99
C LYS A 97 28.32 -3.26 -5.55
N ASN A 98 28.67 -2.40 -6.51
CA ASN A 98 29.09 -1.02 -6.21
C ASN A 98 27.89 -0.08 -6.15
N ILE A 99 26.73 -0.50 -6.69
CA ILE A 99 25.51 0.28 -6.67
C ILE A 99 24.84 0.08 -5.31
N THR A 100 24.53 1.18 -4.65
CA THR A 100 23.97 1.18 -3.30
C THR A 100 22.44 1.23 -3.34
N SER A 101 21.80 0.39 -2.52
CA SER A 101 20.39 0.55 -2.18
C SER A 101 20.31 1.41 -0.92
N PHE A 102 19.73 2.59 -1.01
CA PHE A 102 19.66 3.55 0.09
C PHE A 102 18.37 3.44 0.92
N VAL A 103 17.38 2.73 0.41
CA VAL A 103 16.16 2.39 1.13
C VAL A 103 15.89 0.89 1.01
N LYS A 104 15.25 0.34 2.03
CA LYS A 104 14.69 -1.01 1.94
C LYS A 104 13.44 -0.93 1.06
N GLY A 105 13.46 -1.63 -0.06
CA GLY A 105 12.30 -1.70 -0.94
C GLY A 105 11.05 -2.20 -0.19
N ASN A 106 9.92 -1.59 -0.49
CA ASN A 106 8.60 -2.00 -0.02
C ASN A 106 7.63 -2.04 -1.21
N THR A 107 6.41 -2.44 -0.95
CA THR A 107 5.37 -2.55 -2.00
C THR A 107 4.26 -1.53 -1.83
N ASN A 108 4.46 -0.50 -1.00
CA ASN A 108 3.47 0.54 -0.79
C ASN A 108 3.16 1.28 -2.09
N GLY A 109 1.88 1.35 -2.45
CA GLY A 109 1.42 1.96 -3.69
C GLY A 109 1.58 1.08 -4.93
N LEU A 110 2.09 -0.14 -4.79
CA LEU A 110 2.10 -1.13 -5.86
C LEU A 110 0.70 -1.70 -6.03
N ALA A 111 0.16 -1.60 -7.23
CA ALA A 111 -1.20 -2.05 -7.49
C ALA A 111 -1.37 -2.58 -8.92
N SER A 112 -2.41 -3.37 -9.10
CA SER A 112 -2.87 -3.82 -10.40
C SER A 112 -4.33 -3.41 -10.63
N GLY A 113 -4.70 -3.29 -11.90
CA GLY A 113 -6.05 -2.96 -12.35
C GLY A 113 -6.31 -3.49 -13.76
N ASN A 114 -7.56 -3.50 -14.18
CA ASN A 114 -7.93 -3.88 -15.55
C ASN A 114 -7.56 -2.80 -16.57
N VAL A 115 -7.44 -1.54 -16.10
CA VAL A 115 -6.96 -0.36 -16.83
C VAL A 115 -6.01 0.42 -15.95
N LEU A 116 -5.22 1.32 -16.55
CA LEU A 116 -4.22 2.10 -15.84
C LEU A 116 -4.82 2.92 -14.70
N GLU A 117 -5.95 3.57 -14.96
CA GLU A 117 -6.64 4.43 -13.98
C GLU A 117 -7.09 3.64 -12.74
N GLU A 118 -7.53 2.41 -12.93
CA GLU A 118 -7.91 1.51 -11.82
C GLU A 118 -6.67 1.14 -10.99
N ALA A 119 -5.56 0.79 -11.64
CA ALA A 119 -4.32 0.47 -10.95
C ALA A 119 -3.77 1.69 -10.18
N VAL A 120 -3.76 2.88 -10.79
CA VAL A 120 -3.32 4.12 -10.15
C VAL A 120 -4.19 4.45 -8.94
N LEU A 121 -5.51 4.40 -9.08
CA LEU A 121 -6.44 4.67 -7.98
C LEU A 121 -6.26 3.67 -6.82
N HIS A 122 -6.06 2.40 -7.14
CA HIS A 122 -5.81 1.36 -6.14
C HIS A 122 -4.49 1.62 -5.38
N GLY A 123 -3.42 1.97 -6.11
CA GLY A 123 -2.14 2.33 -5.50
C GLY A 123 -2.23 3.56 -4.60
N ILE A 124 -2.99 4.58 -5.01
CA ILE A 124 -3.25 5.78 -4.17
C ILE A 124 -3.99 5.38 -2.89
N PHE A 125 -5.02 4.53 -2.98
CA PHE A 125 -5.73 4.07 -1.79
C PHE A 125 -4.83 3.30 -0.83
N GLU A 126 -3.91 2.48 -1.33
CA GLU A 126 -2.96 1.78 -0.46
C GLU A 126 -2.01 2.76 0.23
N VAL A 127 -1.50 3.77 -0.46
CA VAL A 127 -0.63 4.78 0.16
C VAL A 127 -1.38 5.55 1.26
N VAL A 128 -2.62 5.98 1.00
CA VAL A 128 -3.47 6.65 2.00
C VAL A 128 -3.77 5.73 3.18
N GLU A 129 -4.02 4.45 2.91
CA GLU A 129 -4.27 3.44 3.95
C GLU A 129 -3.07 3.28 4.88
N ARG A 130 -1.87 3.15 4.30
CA ARG A 130 -0.62 3.00 5.07
C ARG A 130 -0.28 4.25 5.86
N ASP A 131 -0.55 5.43 5.31
CA ASP A 131 -0.38 6.70 6.00
C ASP A 131 -1.33 6.82 7.19
N ALA A 132 -2.63 6.64 6.98
CA ALA A 132 -3.64 6.70 8.03
C ALA A 132 -3.37 5.67 9.15
N TRP A 133 -2.97 4.44 8.77
CA TRP A 133 -2.58 3.42 9.73
C TRP A 133 -1.36 3.83 10.54
N SER A 134 -0.32 4.36 9.90
CA SER A 134 0.91 4.79 10.59
C SER A 134 0.63 5.93 11.57
N ILE A 135 -0.17 6.91 11.17
CA ILE A 135 -0.60 8.02 12.05
C ILE A 135 -1.38 7.48 13.25
N PHE A 136 -2.30 6.57 13.02
CA PHE A 136 -3.08 5.93 14.08
C PHE A 136 -2.17 5.12 15.03
N GLU A 137 -1.27 4.31 14.50
CA GLU A 137 -0.38 3.45 15.29
C GLU A 137 0.52 4.28 16.21
N GLU A 138 1.10 5.37 15.71
CA GLU A 138 1.98 6.24 16.48
C GLU A 138 1.24 7.13 17.47
N THR A 139 0.10 7.67 17.08
CA THR A 139 -0.57 8.71 17.88
C THR A 139 -1.69 8.18 18.75
N LYS A 140 -2.33 7.08 18.35
CA LYS A 140 -3.59 6.56 18.93
C LYS A 140 -4.70 7.63 18.99
N LYS A 141 -4.66 8.60 18.08
CA LYS A 141 -5.61 9.71 17.99
C LYS A 141 -6.45 9.60 16.73
N ASN A 142 -7.49 10.43 16.68
CA ASN A 142 -8.42 10.56 15.54
C ASN A 142 -9.14 9.26 15.17
N GLN A 143 -9.37 8.40 16.16
CA GLN A 143 -10.18 7.20 15.98
C GLN A 143 -11.59 7.44 16.48
N LYS A 144 -12.57 6.92 15.74
CA LYS A 144 -13.97 6.86 16.17
C LYS A 144 -14.45 5.42 16.01
N GLU A 145 -15.01 4.89 17.07
CA GLU A 145 -15.66 3.58 16.99
C GLU A 145 -16.91 3.68 16.13
N ILE A 146 -17.09 2.72 15.23
CA ILE A 146 -18.25 2.62 14.36
C ILE A 146 -19.26 1.72 15.05
N ASP A 147 -20.44 2.25 15.29
CA ASP A 147 -21.56 1.47 15.82
C ASP A 147 -22.09 0.52 14.74
N LEU A 148 -21.88 -0.77 14.93
CA LEU A 148 -22.24 -1.82 13.97
C LEU A 148 -23.74 -1.87 13.69
N ASP A 149 -24.57 -1.50 14.65
CA ASP A 149 -26.03 -1.46 14.50
C ASP A 149 -26.52 -0.38 13.53
N THR A 150 -25.65 0.60 13.19
CA THR A 150 -25.96 1.65 12.22
C THR A 150 -25.65 1.28 10.78
N ILE A 151 -25.05 0.11 10.55
CA ILE A 151 -24.64 -0.34 9.21
C ILE A 151 -25.83 -0.97 8.50
N GLU A 152 -26.28 -0.34 7.40
CA GLU A 152 -27.42 -0.82 6.61
C GLU A 152 -27.02 -1.82 5.50
N SER A 153 -25.72 -1.92 5.15
CA SER A 153 -25.24 -2.78 4.08
C SER A 153 -25.46 -4.25 4.36
N GLU A 154 -26.21 -4.94 3.49
CA GLU A 154 -26.49 -6.37 3.60
C GLU A 154 -25.20 -7.22 3.52
N ASP A 155 -24.26 -6.83 2.65
CA ASP A 155 -22.98 -7.56 2.49
C ASP A 155 -22.13 -7.48 3.76
N ILE A 156 -22.06 -6.31 4.39
CA ILE A 156 -21.32 -6.13 5.65
C ILE A 156 -22.00 -6.93 6.75
N ASN A 157 -23.32 -6.81 6.89
CA ASN A 157 -24.07 -7.51 7.92
C ASN A 157 -23.96 -9.05 7.79
N ASN A 158 -23.93 -9.56 6.54
CA ASN A 158 -23.71 -10.97 6.29
C ASN A 158 -22.30 -11.45 6.73
N ILE A 159 -21.29 -10.60 6.64
CA ILE A 159 -19.94 -10.92 7.14
C ILE A 159 -19.90 -10.86 8.66
N LEU A 160 -20.44 -9.81 9.27
CA LEU A 160 -20.50 -9.65 10.73
C LEU A 160 -21.24 -10.82 11.39
N ASN A 161 -22.38 -11.22 10.84
CA ASN A 161 -23.13 -12.38 11.32
C ASN A 161 -22.33 -13.69 11.27
N LYS A 162 -21.42 -13.85 10.28
CA LYS A 162 -20.55 -15.04 10.23
C LYS A 162 -19.54 -15.04 11.38
N PHE A 163 -18.96 -13.89 11.69
CA PHE A 163 -18.04 -13.76 12.82
C PHE A 163 -18.77 -14.01 14.15
N GLU A 164 -19.94 -13.41 14.34
CA GLU A 164 -20.75 -13.62 15.54
C GLU A 164 -21.12 -15.10 15.75
N ASN A 165 -21.53 -15.80 14.69
CA ASN A 165 -21.86 -17.23 14.76
C ASN A 165 -20.67 -18.12 15.15
N GLU A 166 -19.44 -17.66 14.90
CA GLU A 166 -18.20 -18.35 15.30
C GLU A 166 -17.64 -17.79 16.63
N SER A 167 -18.40 -16.93 17.33
CA SER A 167 -17.98 -16.29 18.59
C SER A 167 -16.75 -15.42 18.47
N VAL A 168 -16.63 -14.72 17.36
CA VAL A 168 -15.60 -13.73 17.10
C VAL A 168 -16.24 -12.35 17.11
N ASP A 169 -15.82 -11.51 18.04
CA ASP A 169 -16.25 -10.11 18.09
C ASP A 169 -15.43 -9.27 17.11
N ILE A 170 -16.11 -8.34 16.44
CA ILE A 170 -15.49 -7.40 15.51
C ILE A 170 -15.63 -5.99 16.05
N ASN A 171 -14.53 -5.25 16.06
CA ASN A 171 -14.52 -3.82 16.31
C ASN A 171 -14.09 -3.09 15.04
N LEU A 172 -14.85 -2.06 14.67
CA LEU A 172 -14.53 -1.18 13.56
C LEU A 172 -14.16 0.21 14.08
N LEU A 173 -13.04 0.73 13.59
CA LEU A 173 -12.56 2.09 13.89
C LEU A 173 -12.43 2.89 12.61
N ASP A 174 -13.04 4.06 12.57
CA ASP A 174 -12.72 5.09 11.57
C ASP A 174 -11.39 5.74 11.97
N ILE A 175 -10.36 5.53 11.16
CA ILE A 175 -9.01 6.07 11.32
C ILE A 175 -8.66 7.06 10.21
N THR A 176 -9.67 7.60 9.53
CA THR A 176 -9.51 8.58 8.44
C THR A 176 -8.58 9.72 8.86
N ALA A 177 -7.54 9.95 8.07
CA ALA A 177 -6.55 11.00 8.30
C ALA A 177 -6.92 12.31 7.57
N ASP A 178 -5.98 13.24 7.46
CA ASP A 178 -6.15 14.59 6.92
C ASP A 178 -6.52 14.63 5.42
N VAL A 179 -6.22 13.55 4.70
CA VAL A 179 -6.63 13.41 3.28
C VAL A 179 -8.15 13.23 3.12
N GLU A 180 -8.87 12.94 4.21
CA GLU A 180 -10.33 12.77 4.25
C GLU A 180 -10.89 11.64 3.35
N ILE A 181 -10.05 10.68 2.96
CA ILE A 181 -10.50 9.47 2.27
C ILE A 181 -10.84 8.42 3.35
N PRO A 182 -12.08 7.89 3.38
CA PRO A 182 -12.50 6.92 4.38
C PRO A 182 -11.53 5.76 4.52
N THR A 183 -10.95 5.62 5.71
CA THR A 183 -10.02 4.55 6.07
C THR A 183 -10.48 3.90 7.36
N ILE A 184 -10.77 2.61 7.29
CA ILE A 184 -11.36 1.84 8.36
C ILE A 184 -10.39 0.75 8.81
N ALA A 185 -10.21 0.63 10.12
CA ALA A 185 -9.51 -0.51 10.72
C ALA A 185 -10.55 -1.46 11.34
N ALA A 186 -10.40 -2.75 11.07
CA ALA A 186 -11.19 -3.82 11.66
C ALA A 186 -10.28 -4.69 12.52
N SER A 187 -10.68 -4.95 13.75
CA SER A 187 -10.00 -5.91 14.61
C SER A 187 -10.97 -7.00 15.07
N SER A 188 -10.48 -8.24 15.12
CA SER A 188 -11.23 -9.37 15.66
C SER A 188 -10.75 -9.72 17.07
N ASP A 189 -11.66 -10.14 17.93
CA ASP A 189 -11.35 -10.72 19.24
C ASP A 189 -12.09 -12.07 19.39
N ASP A 190 -11.34 -13.11 19.75
CA ASP A 190 -11.92 -14.42 20.04
C ASP A 190 -12.44 -14.44 21.48
N THR A 191 -13.75 -14.41 21.62
CA THR A 191 -14.42 -14.36 22.92
C THR A 191 -14.42 -15.68 23.67
N LEU A 192 -14.14 -16.80 22.99
CA LEU A 192 -14.11 -18.13 23.59
C LEU A 192 -12.77 -18.43 24.26
N LEU A 193 -11.70 -18.33 23.51
CA LEU A 193 -10.36 -18.72 23.98
C LEU A 193 -9.63 -17.54 24.65
N LYS A 194 -9.99 -16.31 24.30
CA LYS A 194 -9.34 -15.06 24.76
C LYS A 194 -7.82 -15.09 24.54
N ASP A 195 -7.40 -15.72 23.46
CA ASP A 195 -5.99 -15.83 23.09
C ASP A 195 -5.59 -14.65 22.22
N ALA A 196 -4.74 -13.79 22.74
CA ALA A 196 -4.22 -12.62 21.99
C ALA A 196 -3.50 -12.99 20.69
N ALA A 197 -3.05 -14.24 20.54
CA ALA A 197 -2.44 -14.72 19.29
C ALA A 197 -3.47 -14.89 18.16
N LEU A 198 -4.76 -14.89 18.47
CA LEU A 198 -5.85 -15.00 17.49
C LEU A 198 -6.42 -13.64 17.09
N LEU A 199 -5.93 -12.55 17.69
CA LEU A 199 -6.29 -11.19 17.24
C LEU A 199 -5.79 -10.97 15.82
N THR A 200 -6.70 -10.54 14.95
CA THR A 200 -6.37 -10.15 13.59
C THR A 200 -6.75 -8.69 13.36
N LEU A 201 -6.08 -8.10 12.40
CA LEU A 201 -6.31 -6.72 12.01
C LEU A 201 -6.39 -6.64 10.49
N GLY A 202 -7.39 -5.93 9.99
CA GLY A 202 -7.50 -5.54 8.59
C GLY A 202 -7.71 -4.05 8.48
N VAL A 203 -7.21 -3.44 7.40
CA VAL A 203 -7.41 -2.02 7.12
C VAL A 203 -7.95 -1.88 5.69
N GLY A 204 -8.85 -0.94 5.47
CA GLY A 204 -9.44 -0.71 4.17
C GLY A 204 -9.67 0.76 3.89
N THR A 205 -9.23 1.21 2.73
CA THR A 205 -9.40 2.59 2.25
C THR A 205 -10.17 2.61 0.95
N HIS A 206 -11.17 3.47 0.85
CA HIS A 206 -11.95 3.70 -0.37
C HIS A 206 -12.78 4.97 -0.29
N LEU A 207 -13.09 5.63 -1.43
CA LEU A 207 -13.98 6.80 -1.47
C LEU A 207 -15.40 6.50 -0.99
N ASN A 208 -15.88 5.27 -1.16
CA ASN A 208 -17.13 4.80 -0.57
C ASN A 208 -16.80 4.14 0.79
N PRO A 209 -17.32 4.66 1.92
CA PRO A 209 -17.02 4.13 3.24
C PRO A 209 -17.50 2.67 3.45
N GLU A 210 -18.59 2.24 2.83
CA GLU A 210 -19.02 0.84 2.90
C GLU A 210 -18.00 -0.10 2.26
N ILE A 211 -17.40 0.31 1.14
CA ILE A 211 -16.35 -0.47 0.49
C ILE A 211 -15.08 -0.48 1.36
N ALA A 212 -14.74 0.63 2.03
CA ALA A 212 -13.64 0.67 2.99
C ALA A 212 -13.84 -0.34 4.13
N VAL A 213 -15.05 -0.40 4.70
CA VAL A 213 -15.43 -1.41 5.72
C VAL A 213 -15.29 -2.83 5.17
N LEU A 214 -15.83 -3.12 3.98
CA LEU A 214 -15.72 -4.45 3.36
C LEU A 214 -14.27 -4.86 3.12
N ARG A 215 -13.41 -3.92 2.71
CA ARG A 215 -11.98 -4.17 2.55
C ARG A 215 -11.33 -4.52 3.89
N ALA A 216 -11.59 -3.74 4.93
CA ALA A 216 -11.07 -3.98 6.27
C ALA A 216 -11.52 -5.36 6.84
N LEU A 217 -12.79 -5.73 6.64
CA LEU A 217 -13.33 -7.00 7.12
C LEU A 217 -12.83 -8.23 6.36
N THR A 218 -12.36 -8.06 5.12
CA THR A 218 -11.90 -9.17 4.28
C THR A 218 -10.37 -9.33 4.24
N GLU A 219 -9.64 -8.39 4.81
CA GLU A 219 -8.19 -8.43 4.97
C GLU A 219 -7.76 -9.33 6.12
#